data_1f5337dd2bf2459c9789e89545807f6e
#
_entry.id   1f5337dd2bf2459c9789e89545807f6e
#
_cell.length_a   1.000
_cell.length_b   1.000
_cell.length_c   1.000
_cell.angle_alpha   90.00
_cell.angle_beta   90.00
_cell.angle_gamma   90.00
#
_symmetry.space_group_name_H-M   'P 1'
#
loop_
_entity.id
_entity.type
_entity.pdbx_description
1 polymer ?
#
loop_
_entity_poly.entity_id
_entity_poly.type
_entity_poly.pdbx_seq_one_letter_code
_entity_poly.pdbx_strand_id
1 'polypeptide(L)'
;MKVMTDHPTSKINDKQNASFAMQAIGEYKASEQASSLKMRDYKDATDLICKGENDMDAVVRRLTECECERLQGFPDNWTLIGEPEEVEVKDYDIKYDENGDVIEKTFVGTHMETEYFYTDEDGKRKKCSASARYKALGNSIALPYWTHLLRRISAQYERPATLGSLFSGIGGFDLCWVRCNGTGTVLWSSEIESFPIAVMKKHFGDEDAGIEGDIKNYL
;
A
#
# COMPACT_ATOMS: atom_id res chain seq x y z
N MET A 1 -18.17 -9.67 13.11
CA MET A 1 -17.60 -10.41 11.98
C MET A 1 -18.61 -11.50 11.61
N LYS A 2 -19.39 -11.30 10.54
CA LYS A 2 -20.37 -12.30 10.11
C LYS A 2 -19.58 -13.47 9.54
N VAL A 3 -19.56 -14.60 10.27
CA VAL A 3 -19.05 -15.87 9.74
C VAL A 3 -20.00 -16.24 8.61
N MET A 4 -19.51 -16.24 7.38
CA MET A 4 -20.26 -16.78 6.24
C MET A 4 -20.37 -18.29 6.42
N THR A 5 -21.47 -18.74 6.98
CA THR A 5 -21.91 -20.12 6.90
C THR A 5 -22.83 -20.18 5.69
N ASP A 6 -22.34 -20.68 4.58
CA ASP A 6 -22.98 -21.20 3.39
C ASP A 6 -22.29 -20.70 2.11
N HIS A 7 -21.06 -21.22 1.89
CA HIS A 7 -20.52 -21.33 0.54
C HIS A 7 -20.23 -22.78 0.20
N PRO A 8 -20.54 -23.20 -1.04
CA PRO A 8 -20.27 -24.55 -1.45
C PRO A 8 -18.79 -24.83 -1.28
N THR A 9 -18.47 -25.81 -0.43
CA THR A 9 -17.14 -26.40 -0.29
C THR A 9 -16.72 -26.98 -1.63
N SER A 10 -16.17 -26.17 -2.51
CA SER A 10 -15.33 -26.70 -3.57
C SER A 10 -14.11 -27.29 -2.86
N LYS A 11 -13.96 -28.60 -2.98
CA LYS A 11 -12.79 -29.33 -2.49
C LYS A 11 -11.55 -28.68 -3.09
N ILE A 12 -10.89 -27.83 -2.32
CA ILE A 12 -9.56 -27.32 -2.62
C ILE A 12 -8.62 -28.48 -2.27
N ASN A 13 -8.43 -29.35 -3.24
CA ASN A 13 -7.34 -30.31 -3.22
C ASN A 13 -6.14 -29.53 -3.73
N ASP A 14 -5.28 -29.09 -2.84
CA ASP A 14 -3.84 -29.05 -2.96
C ASP A 14 -3.26 -28.04 -1.96
N LYS A 15 -2.16 -28.40 -1.37
CA LYS A 15 -1.36 -27.75 -0.32
C LYS A 15 -0.78 -26.38 -0.72
N GLN A 16 -1.57 -25.49 -1.34
CA GLN A 16 -1.12 -24.18 -1.82
C GLN A 16 -1.95 -23.07 -1.20
N ASN A 17 -1.31 -21.93 -0.95
CA ASN A 17 -1.99 -20.70 -0.56
C ASN A 17 -3.02 -20.35 -1.64
N ALA A 18 -4.29 -20.28 -1.27
CA ALA A 18 -5.33 -19.85 -2.20
C ALA A 18 -5.57 -18.35 -2.05
N SER A 19 -5.63 -17.62 -3.15
CA SER A 19 -6.07 -16.24 -3.20
C SER A 19 -7.48 -16.14 -3.78
N PHE A 20 -8.25 -15.16 -3.32
CA PHE A 20 -9.61 -14.92 -3.77
C PHE A 20 -9.77 -13.47 -4.17
N ALA A 21 -10.08 -13.22 -5.43
CA ALA A 21 -10.40 -11.89 -5.94
C ALA A 21 -11.89 -11.59 -5.80
N MET A 22 -12.22 -10.38 -5.35
CA MET A 22 -13.60 -9.92 -5.22
C MET A 22 -14.21 -9.65 -6.61
N GLN A 23 -15.30 -10.34 -6.93
CA GLN A 23 -16.04 -10.15 -8.19
C GLN A 23 -17.16 -9.12 -8.05
N ALA A 24 -17.86 -9.15 -6.90
CA ALA A 24 -18.89 -8.20 -6.53
C ALA A 24 -18.87 -7.99 -5.00
N ILE A 25 -19.65 -7.04 -4.49
CA ILE A 25 -19.69 -6.78 -3.05
C ILE A 25 -20.10 -8.06 -2.31
N GLY A 26 -19.16 -8.62 -1.54
CA GLY A 26 -19.35 -9.84 -0.76
C GLY A 26 -19.20 -11.15 -1.56
N GLU A 27 -18.90 -11.11 -2.84
CA GLU A 27 -18.66 -12.29 -3.66
C GLU A 27 -17.16 -12.43 -4.03
N TYR A 28 -16.57 -13.56 -3.69
CA TYR A 28 -15.16 -13.87 -3.93
C TYR A 28 -15.03 -15.10 -4.81
N LYS A 29 -14.08 -15.04 -5.75
CA LYS A 29 -13.72 -16.17 -6.61
C LYS A 29 -12.24 -16.49 -6.47
N ALA A 30 -11.90 -17.78 -6.38
CA ALA A 30 -10.52 -18.22 -6.40
C ALA A 30 -9.81 -17.70 -7.66
N SER A 31 -8.65 -17.09 -7.49
CA SER A 31 -7.86 -16.49 -8.57
C SER A 31 -6.38 -16.65 -8.28
N GLU A 32 -5.59 -16.89 -9.30
CA GLU A 32 -4.13 -16.86 -9.24
C GLU A 32 -3.59 -15.41 -9.36
N GLN A 33 -4.47 -14.46 -9.67
CA GLN A 33 -4.12 -13.05 -9.84
C GLN A 33 -4.89 -12.22 -8.82
N ALA A 34 -4.17 -11.35 -8.12
CA ALA A 34 -4.76 -10.34 -7.27
C ALA A 34 -5.51 -9.29 -8.11
N SER A 35 -6.60 -8.75 -7.60
CA SER A 35 -7.25 -7.61 -8.22
C SER A 35 -6.40 -6.34 -8.09
N SER A 36 -6.71 -5.32 -8.88
CA SER A 36 -6.04 -4.02 -8.75
C SER A 36 -6.32 -3.40 -7.40
N LEU A 37 -5.28 -2.95 -6.71
CA LEU A 37 -5.43 -2.19 -5.47
C LEU A 37 -6.22 -0.91 -5.70
N LYS A 38 -7.14 -0.62 -4.80
CA LYS A 38 -8.01 0.56 -4.85
C LYS A 38 -7.78 1.44 -3.64
N MET A 39 -7.98 2.74 -3.80
CA MET A 39 -7.89 3.71 -2.71
C MET A 39 -8.73 3.33 -1.47
N ARG A 40 -9.83 2.57 -1.64
CA ARG A 40 -10.73 2.15 -0.56
C ARG A 40 -10.34 0.84 0.12
N ASP A 41 -9.29 0.16 -0.31
CA ASP A 41 -8.91 -1.16 0.24
C ASP A 41 -8.53 -1.09 1.73
N TYR A 42 -8.27 0.13 2.24
CA TYR A 42 -8.12 0.37 3.67
C TYR A 42 -9.42 0.24 4.49
N LYS A 43 -10.60 0.35 3.84
CA LYS A 43 -11.91 0.22 4.50
C LYS A 43 -12.45 -1.20 4.41
N ASP A 44 -12.37 -1.77 3.20
CA ASP A 44 -12.93 -3.08 2.91
C ASP A 44 -11.89 -3.94 2.19
N ALA A 45 -11.70 -5.18 2.64
CA ALA A 45 -10.82 -6.12 1.95
C ALA A 45 -11.38 -6.42 0.55
N THR A 46 -10.57 -6.15 -0.50
CA THR A 46 -10.93 -6.50 -1.87
C THR A 46 -10.42 -7.87 -2.26
N ASP A 47 -9.28 -8.29 -1.69
CA ASP A 47 -8.75 -9.63 -1.88
C ASP A 47 -8.49 -10.30 -0.55
N LEU A 48 -8.68 -11.60 -0.51
CA LEU A 48 -8.50 -12.44 0.67
C LEU A 48 -7.47 -13.52 0.35
N ILE A 49 -6.61 -13.82 1.33
CA ILE A 49 -5.67 -14.93 1.28
C ILE A 49 -6.08 -15.95 2.34
N CYS A 50 -6.20 -17.20 1.92
CA CYS A 50 -6.28 -18.32 2.84
C CYS A 50 -4.89 -18.92 3.00
N LYS A 51 -4.40 -18.96 4.24
CA LYS A 51 -3.13 -19.59 4.57
C LYS A 51 -3.38 -20.65 5.65
N GLY A 52 -2.99 -21.89 5.37
CA GLY A 52 -3.06 -22.96 6.33
C GLY A 52 -2.39 -24.21 5.78
N GLU A 53 -1.72 -24.97 6.66
CA GLU A 53 -1.13 -26.28 6.29
C GLU A 53 -2.16 -27.41 6.38
N ASN A 54 -3.29 -27.15 7.09
CA ASN A 54 -4.42 -28.09 7.23
C ASN A 54 -5.73 -27.30 7.04
N ASP A 55 -6.77 -27.94 6.50
CA ASP A 55 -8.10 -27.35 6.26
C ASP A 55 -8.77 -26.74 7.51
N MET A 56 -8.28 -27.07 8.70
CA MET A 56 -8.82 -26.59 9.99
C MET A 56 -8.17 -25.26 10.45
N ASP A 57 -7.03 -24.87 9.86
CA ASP A 57 -6.24 -23.69 10.29
C ASP A 57 -6.21 -22.59 9.21
N ALA A 58 -7.07 -22.64 8.22
CA ALA A 58 -7.12 -21.64 7.17
C ALA A 58 -7.58 -20.29 7.74
N VAL A 59 -6.67 -19.30 7.77
CA VAL A 59 -6.97 -17.94 8.19
C VAL A 59 -7.19 -17.07 6.96
N VAL A 60 -8.40 -16.51 6.83
CA VAL A 60 -8.71 -15.51 5.82
C VAL A 60 -8.38 -14.13 6.38
N ARG A 61 -7.44 -13.43 5.77
CA ARG A 61 -7.01 -12.10 6.18
C ARG A 61 -6.84 -11.16 4.99
N ARG A 62 -6.77 -9.88 5.27
CA ARG A 62 -6.37 -8.87 4.27
C ARG A 62 -4.89 -9.03 3.93
N LEU A 63 -4.54 -8.59 2.71
CA LEU A 63 -3.15 -8.35 2.35
C LEU A 63 -2.56 -7.29 3.28
N THR A 64 -1.33 -7.51 3.72
CA THR A 64 -0.57 -6.49 4.45
C THR A 64 -0.08 -5.40 3.48
N GLU A 65 0.31 -4.25 4.00
CA GLU A 65 0.84 -3.15 3.19
C GLU A 65 2.07 -3.59 2.39
N CYS A 66 2.95 -4.39 3.02
CA CYS A 66 4.15 -4.92 2.36
C CYS A 66 3.80 -5.91 1.23
N GLU A 67 2.78 -6.74 1.41
CA GLU A 67 2.29 -7.62 0.34
C GLU A 67 1.70 -6.80 -0.82
N CYS A 68 1.00 -5.71 -0.52
CA CYS A 68 0.50 -4.78 -1.54
C CYS A 68 1.64 -4.07 -2.29
N GLU A 69 2.70 -3.66 -1.59
CA GLU A 69 3.91 -3.10 -2.20
C GLU A 69 4.55 -4.10 -3.18
N ARG A 70 4.73 -5.36 -2.75
CA ARG A 70 5.27 -6.44 -3.60
C ARG A 70 4.43 -6.71 -4.83
N LEU A 71 3.09 -6.75 -4.70
CA LEU A 71 2.18 -6.95 -5.82
C LEU A 71 2.29 -5.85 -6.87
N GLN A 72 2.56 -4.62 -6.44
CA GLN A 72 2.80 -3.49 -7.36
C GLN A 72 4.26 -3.39 -7.84
N GLY A 73 5.16 -4.18 -7.28
CA GLY A 73 6.57 -4.20 -7.65
C GLY A 73 7.43 -3.14 -6.96
N PHE A 74 6.91 -2.54 -5.89
CA PHE A 74 7.71 -1.71 -4.99
C PHE A 74 8.64 -2.57 -4.13
N PRO A 75 9.75 -2.01 -3.63
CA PRO A 75 10.52 -2.63 -2.56
C PRO A 75 9.70 -2.78 -1.28
N ASP A 76 10.06 -3.76 -0.44
CA ASP A 76 9.44 -3.94 0.87
C ASP A 76 9.57 -2.67 1.72
N ASN A 77 8.51 -2.34 2.43
CA ASN A 77 8.43 -1.16 3.30
C ASN A 77 8.68 0.18 2.60
N TRP A 78 8.37 0.25 1.30
CA TRP A 78 8.46 1.49 0.52
C TRP A 78 7.65 2.62 1.14
N THR A 79 6.42 2.31 1.59
CA THR A 79 5.51 3.29 2.19
C THR A 79 5.66 3.40 3.71
N LEU A 80 6.53 2.62 4.35
CA LEU A 80 6.79 2.69 5.79
C LEU A 80 7.80 3.82 6.06
N ILE A 81 7.33 4.97 6.53
CA ILE A 81 8.13 6.18 6.75
C ILE A 81 8.15 6.59 8.21
N GLY A 82 9.18 7.36 8.57
CA GLY A 82 9.34 7.92 9.91
C GLY A 82 10.15 7.04 10.85
N GLU A 83 10.21 7.46 12.10
CA GLU A 83 10.97 6.78 13.15
C GLU A 83 10.06 5.88 13.98
N PRO A 84 10.56 4.69 14.37
CA PRO A 84 9.80 3.78 15.22
C PRO A 84 9.73 4.28 16.67
N GLU A 85 8.56 4.18 17.26
CA GLU A 85 8.34 4.46 18.68
C GLU A 85 7.48 3.38 19.30
N GLU A 86 7.83 2.99 20.53
CA GLU A 86 7.02 2.08 21.33
C GLU A 86 5.87 2.88 21.97
N VAL A 87 4.64 2.52 21.63
CA VAL A 87 3.43 3.14 22.16
C VAL A 87 2.60 2.14 22.93
N GLU A 88 1.99 2.59 24.01
CA GLU A 88 1.07 1.78 24.79
C GLU A 88 -0.32 1.78 24.12
N VAL A 89 -0.75 0.62 23.66
CA VAL A 89 -2.06 0.42 23.01
C VAL A 89 -3.02 -0.24 24.01
N LYS A 90 -4.23 0.31 24.10
CA LYS A 90 -5.28 -0.24 24.96
C LYS A 90 -6.11 -1.28 24.21
N ASP A 91 -6.20 -2.46 24.80
CA ASP A 91 -7.00 -3.56 24.28
C ASP A 91 -8.43 -3.50 24.83
N TYR A 92 -9.37 -3.78 23.96
CA TYR A 92 -10.77 -3.81 24.30
C TYR A 92 -11.45 -5.06 23.72
N ASP A 93 -12.22 -5.74 24.54
CA ASP A 93 -13.20 -6.71 24.06
C ASP A 93 -14.45 -5.97 23.58
N ILE A 94 -14.82 -6.18 22.31
CA ILE A 94 -15.92 -5.44 21.67
C ILE A 94 -16.98 -6.43 21.23
N LYS A 95 -18.18 -6.28 21.77
CA LYS A 95 -19.38 -7.04 21.35
C LYS A 95 -20.20 -6.22 20.36
N TYR A 96 -20.64 -6.89 19.31
CA TYR A 96 -21.44 -6.30 18.25
C TYR A 96 -22.86 -6.90 18.26
N ASP A 97 -23.83 -6.12 17.83
CA ASP A 97 -25.19 -6.60 17.58
C ASP A 97 -25.29 -7.32 16.22
N GLU A 98 -26.52 -7.74 15.87
CA GLU A 98 -26.82 -8.43 14.61
C GLU A 98 -26.58 -7.53 13.37
N ASN A 99 -26.55 -6.20 13.56
CA ASN A 99 -26.33 -5.21 12.51
C ASN A 99 -24.85 -4.83 12.36
N GLY A 100 -24.00 -5.27 13.31
CA GLY A 100 -22.58 -4.94 13.36
C GLY A 100 -22.27 -3.66 14.16
N ASP A 101 -23.23 -3.13 14.90
CA ASP A 101 -23.03 -1.99 15.78
C ASP A 101 -22.44 -2.43 17.13
N VAL A 102 -21.60 -1.57 17.71
CA VAL A 102 -20.95 -1.85 19.00
C VAL A 102 -21.97 -1.76 20.12
N ILE A 103 -22.24 -2.89 20.80
CA ILE A 103 -23.11 -2.95 21.99
C ILE A 103 -22.31 -2.67 23.25
N GLU A 104 -21.14 -3.26 23.37
CA GLU A 104 -20.32 -3.21 24.58
C GLU A 104 -18.85 -3.12 24.22
N LYS A 105 -18.11 -2.30 24.98
CA LYS A 105 -16.66 -2.16 24.84
C LYS A 105 -16.03 -2.24 26.22
N THR A 106 -15.40 -3.37 26.54
CA THR A 106 -14.79 -3.65 27.83
C THR A 106 -13.27 -3.58 27.72
N PHE A 107 -12.63 -2.78 28.56
CA PHE A 107 -11.16 -2.71 28.63
C PHE A 107 -10.61 -4.05 29.15
N VAL A 108 -9.64 -4.63 28.43
CA VAL A 108 -9.02 -5.92 28.74
C VAL A 108 -7.62 -5.75 29.29
N GLY A 109 -6.85 -4.80 28.73
CA GLY A 109 -5.46 -4.59 29.10
C GLY A 109 -4.76 -3.59 28.21
N THR A 110 -3.45 -3.51 28.34
CA THR A 110 -2.56 -2.74 27.46
C THR A 110 -1.40 -3.60 27.00
N HIS A 111 -0.92 -3.34 25.78
CA HIS A 111 0.32 -3.90 25.27
C HIS A 111 1.15 -2.81 24.59
N MET A 112 2.45 -3.09 24.41
CA MET A 112 3.34 -2.19 23.67
C MET A 112 3.33 -2.59 22.20
N GLU A 113 3.18 -1.59 21.31
CA GLU A 113 3.23 -1.76 19.87
C GLU A 113 4.22 -0.74 19.26
N THR A 114 5.00 -1.19 18.28
CA THR A 114 5.89 -0.29 17.54
C THR A 114 5.10 0.44 16.47
N GLU A 115 4.99 1.75 16.61
CA GLU A 115 4.38 2.64 15.63
C GLU A 115 5.42 3.57 15.01
N TYR A 116 5.18 4.01 13.77
CA TYR A 116 6.08 4.89 13.04
C TYR A 116 5.49 6.28 12.91
N PHE A 117 6.31 7.30 13.19
CA PHE A 117 5.90 8.71 13.13
C PHE A 117 6.85 9.51 12.25
N TYR A 118 6.29 10.34 11.40
CA TYR A 118 7.02 11.26 10.53
C TYR A 118 6.55 12.70 10.73
N THR A 119 7.37 13.66 10.32
CA THR A 119 7.03 15.08 10.31
C THR A 119 6.68 15.47 8.88
N ASP A 120 5.52 16.09 8.69
CA ASP A 120 5.11 16.61 7.39
C ASP A 120 5.77 17.95 7.06
N GLU A 121 5.45 18.50 5.88
CA GLU A 121 6.01 19.78 5.41
C GLU A 121 5.62 20.98 6.26
N ASP A 122 4.49 20.90 6.95
CA ASP A 122 4.03 21.93 7.90
C ASP A 122 4.71 21.81 9.28
N GLY A 123 5.63 20.86 9.46
CA GLY A 123 6.26 20.55 10.75
C GLY A 123 5.37 19.80 11.72
N LYS A 124 4.23 19.23 11.26
CA LYS A 124 3.32 18.47 12.10
C LYS A 124 3.72 17.01 12.15
N ARG A 125 3.78 16.49 13.36
CA ARG A 125 4.01 15.05 13.58
C ARG A 125 2.76 14.24 13.22
N LYS A 126 2.93 13.22 12.37
CA LYS A 126 1.88 12.33 11.89
C LYS A 126 2.29 10.87 12.03
N LYS A 127 1.31 10.02 12.30
CA LYS A 127 1.51 8.56 12.33
C LYS A 127 1.53 8.01 10.90
N CYS A 128 2.49 7.14 10.59
CA CYS A 128 2.52 6.33 9.38
C CYS A 128 1.50 5.18 9.50
N SER A 129 0.23 5.50 9.31
CA SER A 129 -0.86 4.54 9.51
C SER A 129 -1.00 3.58 8.33
N ALA A 130 -1.46 2.35 8.60
CA ALA A 130 -1.85 1.38 7.58
C ALA A 130 -2.80 1.99 6.53
N SER A 131 -3.78 2.76 7.00
CA SER A 131 -4.75 3.46 6.14
C SER A 131 -4.10 4.43 5.14
N ALA A 132 -3.10 5.21 5.58
CA ALA A 132 -2.37 6.12 4.69
C ALA A 132 -1.55 5.35 3.66
N ARG A 133 -0.90 4.24 4.07
CA ARG A 133 -0.12 3.35 3.21
C ARG A 133 -1.01 2.70 2.13
N TYR A 134 -2.15 2.10 2.51
CA TYR A 134 -3.10 1.52 1.55
C TYR A 134 -3.67 2.55 0.57
N LYS A 135 -4.03 3.76 1.08
CA LYS A 135 -4.49 4.86 0.22
C LYS A 135 -3.45 5.23 -0.83
N ALA A 136 -2.20 5.38 -0.41
CA ALA A 136 -1.11 5.76 -1.29
C ALA A 136 -0.80 4.67 -2.33
N LEU A 137 -0.78 3.39 -1.92
CA LEU A 137 -0.62 2.25 -2.82
C LEU A 137 -1.79 2.13 -3.81
N GLY A 138 -3.03 2.32 -3.34
CA GLY A 138 -4.23 2.28 -4.20
C GLY A 138 -4.27 3.39 -5.25
N ASN A 139 -3.61 4.51 -5.01
CA ASN A 139 -3.44 5.61 -5.99
C ASN A 139 -2.21 5.45 -6.88
N SER A 140 -1.38 4.44 -6.65
CA SER A 140 -0.14 4.23 -7.37
C SER A 140 -0.32 3.31 -8.60
N ILE A 141 0.77 2.96 -9.24
CA ILE A 141 0.84 2.21 -10.49
C ILE A 141 1.54 0.85 -10.31
N ALA A 142 1.27 -0.10 -11.21
CA ALA A 142 1.98 -1.37 -11.26
C ALA A 142 3.36 -1.18 -11.95
N LEU A 143 4.43 -1.13 -11.16
CA LEU A 143 5.78 -0.81 -11.60
C LEU A 143 6.35 -1.74 -12.69
N PRO A 144 6.13 -3.08 -12.66
CA PRO A 144 6.72 -3.97 -13.66
C PRO A 144 6.31 -3.60 -15.09
N TYR A 145 5.04 -3.27 -15.31
CA TYR A 145 4.53 -2.84 -16.60
C TYR A 145 5.17 -1.53 -17.06
N TRP A 146 5.18 -0.52 -16.18
CA TRP A 146 5.73 0.79 -16.51
C TRP A 146 7.25 0.78 -16.65
N THR A 147 7.95 -0.01 -15.86
CA THR A 147 9.40 -0.21 -16.04
C THR A 147 9.71 -0.79 -17.43
N HIS A 148 8.91 -1.77 -17.88
CA HIS A 148 9.09 -2.33 -19.21
C HIS A 148 8.87 -1.28 -20.32
N LEU A 149 7.79 -0.50 -20.20
CA LEU A 149 7.46 0.55 -21.18
C LEU A 149 8.52 1.66 -21.19
N LEU A 150 8.87 2.20 -20.03
CA LEU A 150 9.85 3.29 -19.90
C LEU A 150 11.24 2.86 -20.39
N ARG A 151 11.65 1.61 -20.17
CA ARG A 151 12.89 1.08 -20.73
C ARG A 151 12.91 1.14 -22.25
N ARG A 152 11.81 0.81 -22.90
CA ARG A 152 11.66 0.89 -24.37
C ARG A 152 11.67 2.31 -24.87
N ILE A 153 11.02 3.23 -24.15
CA ILE A 153 11.03 4.66 -24.48
C ILE A 153 12.43 5.21 -24.32
N SER A 154 13.08 4.96 -23.19
CA SER A 154 14.44 5.41 -22.88
C SER A 154 15.46 4.96 -23.92
N ALA A 155 15.33 3.75 -24.46
CA ALA A 155 16.22 3.22 -25.50
C ALA A 155 16.15 3.95 -26.84
N GLN A 156 15.19 4.86 -27.05
CA GLN A 156 15.07 5.66 -28.26
C GLN A 156 15.88 6.97 -28.20
N TYR A 157 16.40 7.33 -27.03
CA TYR A 157 17.20 8.55 -26.89
C TYR A 157 18.68 8.27 -27.16
N GLU A 158 19.29 9.15 -27.95
CA GLU A 158 20.74 9.11 -28.27
C GLU A 158 21.62 9.61 -27.11
N ARG A 159 21.02 10.28 -26.14
CA ARG A 159 21.68 10.85 -24.96
C ARG A 159 20.94 10.43 -23.69
N PRO A 160 21.57 10.50 -22.50
CA PRO A 160 20.87 10.26 -21.25
C PRO A 160 19.62 11.13 -21.16
N ALA A 161 18.46 10.49 -21.03
CA ALA A 161 17.19 11.15 -20.88
C ALA A 161 16.92 11.46 -19.41
N THR A 162 16.28 12.58 -19.14
CA THR A 162 15.87 13.01 -17.80
C THR A 162 14.36 13.06 -17.69
N LEU A 163 13.83 12.93 -16.47
CA LEU A 163 12.40 12.94 -16.16
C LEU A 163 12.05 14.16 -15.31
N GLY A 164 10.96 14.85 -15.68
CA GLY A 164 10.18 15.68 -14.80
C GLY A 164 8.86 14.96 -14.51
N SER A 165 8.54 14.71 -13.26
CA SER A 165 7.41 13.89 -12.83
C SER A 165 6.28 14.77 -12.28
N LEU A 166 5.07 14.64 -12.86
CA LEU A 166 3.86 15.33 -12.41
C LEU A 166 2.96 14.35 -11.67
N PHE A 167 2.36 14.84 -10.57
CA PHE A 167 1.47 14.01 -9.73
C PHE A 167 2.16 12.73 -9.28
N SER A 168 3.35 12.88 -8.74
CA SER A 168 4.32 11.78 -8.55
C SER A 168 3.84 10.70 -7.58
N GLY A 169 2.86 11.02 -6.73
CA GLY A 169 2.35 10.09 -5.71
C GLY A 169 3.50 9.63 -4.82
N ILE A 170 3.61 8.32 -4.62
CA ILE A 170 4.71 7.70 -3.86
C ILE A 170 5.94 7.40 -4.72
N GLY A 171 6.10 8.07 -5.86
CA GLY A 171 7.27 7.96 -6.71
C GLY A 171 7.31 6.71 -7.60
N GLY A 172 6.17 6.19 -8.02
CA GLY A 172 6.12 5.00 -8.85
C GLY A 172 6.80 5.18 -10.21
N PHE A 173 6.49 6.27 -10.93
CA PHE A 173 7.15 6.60 -12.20
C PHE A 173 8.62 6.95 -12.02
N ASP A 174 8.94 7.70 -10.98
CA ASP A 174 10.29 8.11 -10.61
C ASP A 174 11.18 6.87 -10.40
N LEU A 175 10.69 5.91 -9.60
CA LEU A 175 11.39 4.64 -9.36
C LEU A 175 11.56 3.82 -10.65
N CYS A 176 10.52 3.73 -11.50
CA CYS A 176 10.61 3.05 -12.78
C CYS A 176 11.66 3.69 -13.69
N TRP A 177 11.72 5.03 -13.72
CA TRP A 177 12.69 5.77 -14.50
C TRP A 177 14.11 5.56 -14.02
N VAL A 178 14.34 5.67 -12.71
CA VAL A 178 15.65 5.41 -12.09
C VAL A 178 16.14 3.99 -12.35
N ARG A 179 15.24 2.99 -12.30
CA ARG A 179 15.58 1.60 -12.66
C ARG A 179 16.04 1.43 -14.12
N CYS A 180 15.60 2.32 -15.01
CA CYS A 180 15.94 2.26 -16.43
C CYS A 180 17.17 3.09 -16.78
N ASN A 181 17.38 4.23 -16.13
CA ASN A 181 18.33 5.27 -16.53
C ASN A 181 19.39 5.60 -15.46
N GLY A 182 19.22 5.08 -14.24
CA GLY A 182 20.13 5.35 -13.12
C GLY A 182 19.68 6.52 -12.24
N THR A 183 20.35 6.70 -11.12
CA THR A 183 20.13 7.80 -10.17
C THR A 183 20.50 9.15 -10.77
N GLY A 184 19.90 10.24 -10.28
CA GLY A 184 20.13 11.61 -10.76
C GLY A 184 19.49 11.92 -12.11
N THR A 185 18.64 11.03 -12.64
CA THR A 185 17.94 11.24 -13.91
C THR A 185 16.52 11.80 -13.75
N VAL A 186 15.97 11.80 -12.56
CA VAL A 186 14.76 12.54 -12.21
C VAL A 186 15.19 13.93 -11.75
N LEU A 187 14.76 14.97 -12.47
CA LEU A 187 15.21 16.34 -12.19
C LEU A 187 14.30 17.04 -11.19
N TRP A 188 13.00 16.75 -11.24
CA TRP A 188 12.01 17.30 -10.33
C TRP A 188 10.76 16.44 -10.31
N SER A 189 10.01 16.50 -9.22
CA SER A 189 8.75 15.80 -9.01
C SER A 189 7.73 16.75 -8.39
N SER A 190 6.46 16.65 -8.76
CA SER A 190 5.38 17.46 -8.22
C SER A 190 4.34 16.59 -7.55
N GLU A 191 4.05 16.87 -6.28
CA GLU A 191 3.04 16.18 -5.48
C GLU A 191 2.47 17.17 -4.44
N ILE A 192 1.20 17.02 -4.09
CA ILE A 192 0.49 17.92 -3.16
C ILE A 192 0.12 17.23 -1.82
N GLU A 193 -0.02 15.91 -1.81
CA GLU A 193 -0.40 15.19 -0.60
C GLU A 193 0.81 14.94 0.31
N SER A 194 0.71 15.33 1.58
CA SER A 194 1.82 15.30 2.54
C SER A 194 2.41 13.91 2.79
N PHE A 195 1.60 12.83 2.76
CA PHE A 195 2.11 11.48 2.96
C PHE A 195 2.93 10.99 1.77
N PRO A 196 2.46 11.07 0.51
CA PRO A 196 3.29 10.80 -0.66
C PRO A 196 4.57 11.63 -0.72
N ILE A 197 4.52 12.93 -0.42
CA ILE A 197 5.72 13.78 -0.34
C ILE A 197 6.74 13.22 0.66
N ALA A 198 6.30 12.83 1.85
CA ALA A 198 7.20 12.25 2.85
C ALA A 198 7.80 10.91 2.40
N VAL A 199 7.05 10.08 1.64
CA VAL A 199 7.60 8.86 1.02
C VAL A 199 8.65 9.21 -0.03
N MET A 200 8.37 10.19 -0.90
CA MET A 200 9.31 10.65 -1.92
C MET A 200 10.62 11.15 -1.30
N LYS A 201 10.53 12.01 -0.28
CA LYS A 201 11.70 12.54 0.45
C LYS A 201 12.57 11.44 1.05
N LYS A 202 11.95 10.41 1.63
CA LYS A 202 12.67 9.26 2.18
C LYS A 202 13.52 8.53 1.12
N HIS A 203 13.00 8.38 -0.09
CA HIS A 203 13.63 7.51 -1.11
C HIS A 203 14.48 8.25 -2.15
N PHE A 204 14.18 9.51 -2.42
CA PHE A 204 14.87 10.31 -3.44
C PHE A 204 15.67 11.48 -2.84
N GLY A 205 15.54 11.72 -1.51
CA GLY A 205 16.20 12.81 -0.81
C GLY A 205 15.53 14.17 -1.03
N ASP A 206 15.92 15.15 -0.21
CA ASP A 206 15.43 16.52 -0.31
C ASP A 206 16.19 17.33 -1.40
N GLU A 207 17.42 16.92 -1.71
CA GLU A 207 18.34 17.70 -2.55
C GLU A 207 18.40 17.22 -4.01
N ASP A 208 18.16 15.91 -4.28
CA ASP A 208 18.37 15.31 -5.60
C ASP A 208 17.13 15.31 -6.51
N ALA A 209 15.95 15.40 -5.96
CA ALA A 209 14.73 15.59 -6.71
C ALA A 209 14.01 16.79 -6.11
N GLY A 210 14.07 17.95 -6.76
CA GLY A 210 13.25 19.10 -6.35
C GLY A 210 11.79 18.66 -6.27
N ILE A 211 11.34 18.28 -5.06
CA ILE A 211 9.94 17.91 -4.85
C ILE A 211 9.18 19.22 -4.73
N GLU A 212 8.57 19.58 -5.84
CA GLU A 212 7.79 20.79 -5.96
C GLU A 212 6.36 20.48 -5.48
N GLY A 213 5.79 21.37 -4.69
CA GLY A 213 4.42 21.26 -4.20
C GLY A 213 3.36 21.38 -5.32
N ASP A 214 2.39 22.27 -5.14
CA ASP A 214 1.33 22.46 -6.14
C ASP A 214 1.90 23.05 -7.44
N ILE A 215 1.73 22.31 -8.53
CA ILE A 215 2.14 22.72 -9.89
C ILE A 215 1.57 24.11 -10.30
N LYS A 216 0.47 24.53 -9.72
CA LYS A 216 -0.10 25.86 -9.97
C LYS A 216 0.84 27.01 -9.63
N ASN A 217 1.82 26.76 -8.78
CA ASN A 217 2.84 27.76 -8.42
C ASN A 217 3.88 27.97 -9.54
N TYR A 218 3.85 27.12 -10.60
CA TYR A 218 4.84 27.10 -11.70
C TYR A 218 4.21 27.35 -13.08
N LEU A 219 2.88 27.52 -13.15
CA LEU A 219 2.15 27.92 -14.35
C LEU A 219 1.76 29.39 -14.32
#